data_fc0e407c870fcba8f754bc212efefc59
#
_entry.id   fc0e407c870fcba8f754bc212efefc59
#
_cell.length_a   1.000
_cell.length_b   1.000
_cell.length_c   1.000
_cell.angle_alpha   90.00
_cell.angle_beta   90.00
_cell.angle_gamma   90.00
#
_symmetry.space_group_name_H-M   'P 1'
#
loop_
_entity.id
_entity.type
_entity.pdbx_description
1 polymer ?
#
loop_
_entity_poly.entity_id
_entity_poly.type
_entity_poly.pdbx_seq_one_letter_code
_entity_poly.pdbx_strand_id
1 'polypeptide(L)'
;MIRAARGVLYGGLALTWSLLAAVAFAAAPADSGPRVQWLRIQSANFELFTTAGEHAGRDLVRHFEQVRGFFLQVFGLQAAAGKPVRIVAFHSAREFEPYRPSEAATAFYQAGSEHDCIVMSSTGAEHYQVATHEYTHLLIGQSSGTVPLWLNEGLAELYSTLQPVGDKMEVGWPPPGRGRVLLEGPWIPLDALLSTGHSSPLYNEKSRAGMFYSESWALVHMLNLDSKYRPHLADMLRALKTADSAAAFQQAYGESIEQVQADLLEYVRRETLHGVAFKIPLEKSVESPEIEPHSEMPARLALAELLTESPGKLPQADEMYRQLARDFPQRWEVEAALGRFAWRERHNRDAVTHFAHAAQLGTTGASMFLDYASALAATARQPEAVTALRNVIRLDPSLKEAHYDLGLALLRTGAWRDAMAELQLARPLKPQQAPGYFYGMAYSAYRLGDAIAARNYLEQGRQYAKIPEEVSALNGLSEALGPPVVEGVLESIECQGKVARLHVRVKDSERTFLIPDLTLAKDLQCGPQPQANIAVRIEFQAMPLGKEGADGIVLSLQFK
;
A
#
# COMPACT_ATOMS: atom_id res chain seq x y z
N MET A 1 28.83 -87.30 1.61
CA MET A 1 29.09 -88.46 2.48
C MET A 1 28.34 -88.27 3.76
N ILE A 2 27.30 -89.03 3.95
CA ILE A 2 27.06 -90.00 5.02
C ILE A 2 26.60 -89.32 6.33
N ARG A 3 25.29 -89.42 6.52
CA ARG A 3 24.45 -90.29 7.41
C ARG A 3 24.32 -89.74 8.84
N ALA A 4 23.19 -89.40 9.32
CA ALA A 4 21.99 -90.17 9.75
C ALA A 4 22.14 -90.66 11.21
N ALA A 5 21.22 -90.32 12.07
CA ALA A 5 20.15 -91.15 12.64
C ALA A 5 19.56 -90.45 13.88
N ARG A 6 18.25 -90.19 13.89
CA ARG A 6 17.17 -90.90 14.58
C ARG A 6 17.30 -91.09 16.12
N GLY A 7 16.37 -90.53 16.84
CA GLY A 7 15.98 -90.90 18.16
C GLY A 7 14.69 -90.16 18.61
N VAL A 8 13.61 -90.91 18.58
CA VAL A 8 12.24 -90.59 19.04
C VAL A 8 12.13 -90.87 20.51
N LEU A 9 11.43 -90.09 21.34
CA LEU A 9 10.36 -90.55 22.22
C LEU A 9 9.80 -89.46 23.15
N TYR A 10 8.55 -89.24 22.98
CA TYR A 10 7.41 -88.97 23.91
C TYR A 10 7.65 -88.30 25.30
N GLY A 11 6.80 -87.31 25.55
CA GLY A 11 6.10 -87.18 26.80
C GLY A 11 5.84 -85.79 27.30
N GLY A 12 4.55 -85.40 27.37
CA GLY A 12 4.02 -84.59 28.46
C GLY A 12 3.63 -83.15 28.14
N LEU A 13 2.32 -82.94 28.01
CA LEU A 13 1.61 -81.67 28.03
C LEU A 13 1.94 -80.84 29.27
N ALA A 14 2.21 -79.56 29.09
CA ALA A 14 1.78 -78.52 29.99
C ALA A 14 1.67 -77.22 29.24
N LEU A 15 0.42 -76.80 28.97
CA LEU A 15 0.08 -75.48 28.52
C LEU A 15 0.34 -74.47 29.64
N THR A 16 1.32 -73.58 29.46
CA THR A 16 1.40 -72.33 30.22
C THR A 16 1.33 -71.20 29.24
N TRP A 17 0.22 -70.47 29.26
CA TRP A 17 0.02 -69.19 28.58
C TRP A 17 0.90 -68.14 29.26
N SER A 18 2.00 -67.76 28.65
CA SER A 18 2.78 -66.58 29.01
C SER A 18 2.18 -65.39 28.28
N LEU A 19 1.37 -64.56 28.97
CA LEU A 19 1.01 -63.23 28.51
C LEU A 19 2.27 -62.38 28.43
N LEU A 20 2.79 -62.15 27.25
CA LEU A 20 3.73 -61.08 26.98
C LEU A 20 2.91 -59.75 26.98
N ALA A 21 2.89 -59.05 28.09
CA ALA A 21 2.47 -57.66 28.14
C ALA A 21 3.54 -56.84 27.37
N ALA A 22 3.20 -56.44 26.14
CA ALA A 22 3.94 -55.42 25.42
C ALA A 22 3.73 -54.09 26.17
N VAL A 23 4.70 -53.72 27.00
CA VAL A 23 4.80 -52.35 27.50
C VAL A 23 5.15 -51.48 26.34
N ALA A 24 4.12 -50.82 25.76
CA ALA A 24 4.34 -49.71 24.88
C ALA A 24 5.04 -48.61 25.69
N PHE A 25 6.30 -48.44 25.50
CA PHE A 25 6.98 -47.22 25.88
C PHE A 25 6.36 -46.11 25.02
N ALA A 26 5.36 -45.41 25.61
CA ALA A 26 4.98 -44.13 25.15
C ALA A 26 6.24 -43.25 25.25
N ALA A 27 6.82 -42.92 24.12
CA ALA A 27 7.86 -41.92 24.05
C ALA A 27 7.28 -40.66 24.75
N ALA A 28 7.87 -40.29 25.87
CA ALA A 28 7.56 -39.02 26.52
C ALA A 28 7.74 -37.91 25.46
N PRO A 29 6.81 -36.97 25.37
CA PRO A 29 7.00 -35.84 24.45
C PRO A 29 8.31 -35.16 24.84
N ALA A 30 9.18 -34.98 23.84
CA ALA A 30 10.42 -34.27 23.99
C ALA A 30 10.18 -32.93 24.68
N ASP A 31 11.00 -32.71 25.70
CA ASP A 31 11.30 -31.49 26.44
C ASP A 31 10.49 -30.24 26.03
N SER A 32 9.34 -30.07 26.67
CA SER A 32 8.66 -28.78 26.65
C SER A 32 9.36 -27.88 27.66
N GLY A 33 10.46 -27.27 27.26
CA GLY A 33 10.89 -26.04 27.91
C GLY A 33 9.67 -25.09 28.05
N PRO A 34 9.67 -24.15 28.99
CA PRO A 34 8.51 -23.30 29.21
C PRO A 34 8.05 -22.72 27.87
N ARG A 35 6.85 -23.12 27.41
CA ARG A 35 6.30 -22.63 26.16
C ARG A 35 6.23 -21.11 26.28
N VAL A 36 6.95 -20.43 25.43
CA VAL A 36 6.92 -18.97 25.32
C VAL A 36 5.46 -18.55 25.11
N GLN A 37 4.91 -17.87 26.07
CA GLN A 37 3.51 -17.46 26.00
C GLN A 37 3.40 -16.14 25.23
N TRP A 38 2.81 -16.19 24.05
CA TRP A 38 2.49 -15.01 23.29
C TRP A 38 1.27 -14.29 23.86
N LEU A 39 1.40 -12.98 24.03
CA LEU A 39 0.30 -12.07 24.35
C LEU A 39 0.05 -11.18 23.13
N ARG A 40 -1.22 -10.92 22.84
CA ARG A 40 -1.64 -9.85 21.94
C ARG A 40 -2.19 -8.71 22.78
N ILE A 41 -1.69 -7.51 22.56
CA ILE A 41 -2.12 -6.29 23.25
C ILE A 41 -2.53 -5.29 22.19
N GLN A 42 -3.78 -4.87 22.21
CA GLN A 42 -4.35 -4.00 21.19
C GLN A 42 -4.79 -2.67 21.78
N SER A 43 -4.38 -1.58 21.13
CA SER A 43 -4.86 -0.23 21.35
C SER A 43 -5.53 0.32 20.08
N ALA A 44 -5.89 1.60 20.09
CA ALA A 44 -6.52 2.23 18.93
C ALA A 44 -5.64 2.24 17.69
N ASN A 45 -4.29 2.37 17.86
CA ASN A 45 -3.37 2.54 16.75
C ASN A 45 -2.28 1.46 16.64
N PHE A 46 -2.17 0.58 17.63
CA PHE A 46 -1.12 -0.44 17.68
C PHE A 46 -1.66 -1.82 18.02
N GLU A 47 -1.12 -2.83 17.34
CA GLU A 47 -1.29 -4.24 17.63
C GLU A 47 0.06 -4.82 18.04
N LEU A 48 0.26 -5.15 19.31
CA LEU A 48 1.50 -5.73 19.83
C LEU A 48 1.37 -7.23 20.03
N PHE A 49 2.31 -7.98 19.48
CA PHE A 49 2.59 -9.37 19.86
C PHE A 49 3.86 -9.42 20.69
N THR A 50 3.81 -10.01 21.88
CA THR A 50 4.98 -10.04 22.76
C THR A 50 5.08 -11.32 23.57
N THR A 51 6.32 -11.72 23.85
CA THR A 51 6.70 -12.78 24.79
C THR A 51 7.26 -12.22 26.10
N ALA A 52 7.38 -10.90 26.22
CA ALA A 52 7.98 -10.23 27.38
C ALA A 52 7.02 -10.04 28.58
N GLY A 53 5.77 -10.51 28.46
CA GLY A 53 4.78 -10.43 29.52
C GLY A 53 3.91 -9.17 29.48
N GLU A 54 2.84 -9.19 30.27
CA GLU A 54 1.77 -8.19 30.22
C GLU A 54 2.24 -6.77 30.60
N HIS A 55 2.98 -6.65 31.70
CA HIS A 55 3.41 -5.34 32.20
C HIS A 55 4.29 -4.61 31.17
N ALA A 56 5.31 -5.29 30.68
CA ALA A 56 6.23 -4.74 29.68
C ALA A 56 5.51 -4.41 28.36
N GLY A 57 4.55 -5.26 27.95
CA GLY A 57 3.75 -5.00 26.75
C GLY A 57 2.81 -3.80 26.89
N ARG A 58 2.16 -3.62 28.06
CA ARG A 58 1.33 -2.43 28.34
C ARG A 58 2.15 -1.15 28.29
N ASP A 59 3.34 -1.16 28.86
CA ASP A 59 4.22 0.01 28.89
C ASP A 59 4.70 0.36 27.47
N LEU A 60 5.03 -0.65 26.68
CA LEU A 60 5.43 -0.46 25.30
C LEU A 60 4.31 0.15 24.44
N VAL A 61 3.10 -0.39 24.49
CA VAL A 61 1.94 0.16 23.75
C VAL A 61 1.62 1.57 24.21
N ARG A 62 1.66 1.84 25.51
CA ARG A 62 1.47 3.20 26.06
C ARG A 62 2.51 4.16 25.52
N HIS A 63 3.78 3.78 25.50
CA HIS A 63 4.86 4.60 24.94
C HIS A 63 4.57 5.00 23.50
N PHE A 64 4.25 4.02 22.61
CA PHE A 64 3.99 4.32 21.21
C PHE A 64 2.73 5.14 20.97
N GLU A 65 1.67 4.96 21.76
CA GLU A 65 0.49 5.84 21.70
C GLU A 65 0.83 7.27 22.11
N GLN A 66 1.66 7.44 23.13
CA GLN A 66 2.14 8.76 23.56
C GLN A 66 3.02 9.42 22.49
N VAL A 67 3.94 8.67 21.88
CA VAL A 67 4.76 9.13 20.76
C VAL A 67 3.87 9.55 19.59
N ARG A 68 2.88 8.72 19.22
CA ARG A 68 1.93 9.06 18.17
C ARG A 68 1.13 10.34 18.49
N GLY A 69 0.63 10.46 19.72
CA GLY A 69 -0.11 11.64 20.19
C GLY A 69 0.71 12.92 20.07
N PHE A 70 2.00 12.86 20.40
CA PHE A 70 2.94 13.94 20.19
C PHE A 70 3.05 14.34 18.71
N PHE A 71 3.25 13.39 17.80
CA PHE A 71 3.37 13.69 16.37
C PHE A 71 2.11 14.30 15.79
N LEU A 72 0.92 13.80 16.16
CA LEU A 72 -0.36 14.36 15.73
C LEU A 72 -0.51 15.82 16.16
N GLN A 73 -0.13 16.14 17.39
CA GLN A 73 -0.25 17.48 17.94
C GLN A 73 0.78 18.46 17.35
N VAL A 74 2.04 18.05 17.23
CA VAL A 74 3.14 18.93 16.79
C VAL A 74 3.13 19.16 15.29
N PHE A 75 2.83 18.13 14.50
CA PHE A 75 2.87 18.20 13.03
C PHE A 75 1.50 18.43 12.41
N GLY A 76 0.42 18.48 13.21
CA GLY A 76 -0.93 18.61 12.68
C GLY A 76 -1.33 17.46 11.75
N LEU A 77 -0.70 16.29 11.94
CA LEU A 77 -1.01 15.12 11.14
C LEU A 77 -2.47 14.72 11.41
N GLN A 78 -3.28 14.61 10.35
CA GLN A 78 -4.58 14.00 10.50
C GLN A 78 -4.35 12.53 10.84
N ALA A 79 -5.04 12.03 11.86
CA ALA A 79 -5.06 10.60 12.14
C ALA A 79 -5.55 9.90 10.87
N ALA A 80 -4.63 9.41 10.06
CA ALA A 80 -5.00 8.58 8.94
C ALA A 80 -5.77 7.39 9.53
N ALA A 81 -7.00 7.18 9.08
CA ALA A 81 -7.76 5.97 9.37
C ALA A 81 -7.07 4.80 8.66
N GLY A 82 -5.88 4.45 9.16
CA GLY A 82 -5.06 3.34 8.66
C GLY A 82 -5.24 2.10 9.55
N LYS A 83 -4.77 0.98 9.07
CA LYS A 83 -4.64 -0.23 9.88
C LYS A 83 -3.68 0.06 11.04
N PRO A 84 -3.90 -0.53 12.24
CA PRO A 84 -2.95 -0.41 13.35
C PRO A 84 -1.54 -0.83 12.93
N VAL A 85 -0.54 -0.13 13.44
CA VAL A 85 0.86 -0.53 13.25
C VAL A 85 1.11 -1.76 14.12
N ARG A 86 1.66 -2.81 13.52
CA ARG A 86 2.01 -4.03 14.23
C ARG A 86 3.37 -3.90 14.88
N ILE A 87 3.44 -4.25 16.16
CA ILE A 87 4.70 -4.33 16.90
C ILE A 87 4.93 -5.80 17.27
N VAL A 88 6.12 -6.33 17.04
CA VAL A 88 6.54 -7.63 17.55
C VAL A 88 7.72 -7.40 18.49
N ALA A 89 7.52 -7.65 19.78
CA ALA A 89 8.54 -7.43 20.79
C ALA A 89 8.85 -8.73 21.56
N PHE A 90 10.10 -9.15 21.49
CA PHE A 90 10.55 -10.39 22.12
C PHE A 90 10.97 -10.16 23.57
N HIS A 91 10.96 -11.24 24.37
CA HIS A 91 11.54 -11.23 25.70
C HIS A 91 13.08 -11.15 25.66
N SER A 92 13.69 -11.71 24.62
CA SER A 92 15.15 -11.84 24.53
C SER A 92 15.66 -11.71 23.10
N ALA A 93 16.92 -11.26 22.98
CA ALA A 93 17.62 -11.19 21.70
C ALA A 93 17.72 -12.55 20.99
N ARG A 94 17.74 -13.68 21.75
CA ARG A 94 17.75 -15.03 21.18
C ARG A 94 16.47 -15.35 20.41
N GLU A 95 15.31 -14.91 20.90
CA GLU A 95 14.04 -15.09 20.20
C GLU A 95 13.95 -14.22 18.94
N PHE A 96 14.57 -13.04 18.96
CA PHE A 96 14.63 -12.12 17.83
C PHE A 96 15.57 -12.58 16.70
N GLU A 97 16.62 -13.35 17.03
CA GLU A 97 17.70 -13.76 16.13
C GLU A 97 17.24 -14.27 14.74
N PRO A 98 16.21 -15.14 14.62
CA PRO A 98 15.75 -15.63 13.31
C PRO A 98 15.21 -14.54 12.39
N TYR A 99 14.77 -13.42 12.94
CA TYR A 99 14.02 -12.37 12.24
C TYR A 99 14.87 -11.15 11.90
N ARG A 100 15.98 -10.93 12.60
CA ARG A 100 16.81 -9.73 12.44
C ARG A 100 17.37 -9.59 11.02
N PRO A 101 17.39 -8.37 10.46
CA PRO A 101 17.91 -8.12 9.10
C PRO A 101 19.44 -8.09 9.04
N SER A 102 20.12 -7.76 10.14
CA SER A 102 21.59 -7.71 10.25
C SER A 102 22.06 -8.01 11.68
N GLU A 103 23.33 -8.39 11.85
CA GLU A 103 23.92 -8.66 13.17
C GLU A 103 23.84 -7.48 14.15
N ALA A 104 23.86 -6.26 13.65
CA ALA A 104 23.81 -5.06 14.48
C ALA A 104 22.39 -4.61 14.83
N ALA A 105 21.36 -5.14 14.17
CA ALA A 105 19.99 -4.71 14.39
C ALA A 105 19.45 -5.20 15.73
N THR A 106 18.98 -4.29 16.57
CA THR A 106 18.26 -4.57 17.82
C THR A 106 16.77 -4.26 17.72
N ALA A 107 16.38 -3.43 16.77
CA ALA A 107 15.03 -3.21 16.29
C ALA A 107 15.09 -2.80 14.81
N PHE A 108 13.96 -2.90 14.11
CA PHE A 108 13.83 -2.41 12.74
C PHE A 108 12.36 -2.19 12.38
N TYR A 109 12.13 -1.32 11.39
CA TYR A 109 10.84 -1.15 10.73
C TYR A 109 10.83 -1.91 9.41
N GLN A 110 9.69 -2.47 9.08
CA GLN A 110 9.44 -3.11 7.79
C GLN A 110 8.06 -2.72 7.28
N ALA A 111 8.03 -2.03 6.14
CA ALA A 111 6.79 -1.80 5.42
C ALA A 111 6.21 -3.12 4.95
N GLY A 112 4.93 -3.34 5.17
CA GLY A 112 4.22 -4.55 4.76
C GLY A 112 2.99 -4.26 3.92
N SER A 113 2.57 -5.22 3.12
CA SER A 113 1.35 -5.10 2.30
C SER A 113 0.08 -4.98 3.14
N GLU A 114 0.01 -5.69 4.27
CA GLU A 114 -1.13 -5.73 5.17
C GLU A 114 -0.95 -4.82 6.38
N HIS A 115 0.24 -4.83 6.99
CA HIS A 115 0.58 -4.06 8.19
C HIS A 115 2.03 -3.59 8.11
N ASP A 116 2.25 -2.35 8.51
CA ASP A 116 3.58 -1.88 8.84
C ASP A 116 4.03 -2.53 10.15
N CYS A 117 5.25 -3.04 10.19
CA CYS A 117 5.79 -3.75 11.34
C CYS A 117 6.98 -3.03 11.98
N ILE A 118 6.97 -2.91 13.31
CA ILE A 118 8.13 -2.60 14.12
C ILE A 118 8.52 -3.87 14.87
N VAL A 119 9.77 -4.32 14.74
CA VAL A 119 10.24 -5.53 15.39
C VAL A 119 11.36 -5.19 16.34
N MET A 120 11.27 -5.68 17.58
CA MET A 120 12.19 -5.33 18.68
C MET A 120 12.74 -6.58 19.36
N SER A 121 14.05 -6.59 19.62
CA SER A 121 14.73 -7.71 20.29
C SER A 121 14.38 -7.82 21.79
N SER A 122 13.85 -6.76 22.39
CA SER A 122 13.44 -6.73 23.79
C SER A 122 12.51 -5.54 24.03
N THR A 123 11.84 -5.52 25.18
CA THR A 123 10.98 -4.45 25.65
C THR A 123 11.68 -3.52 26.67
N GLY A 124 12.99 -3.58 26.78
CA GLY A 124 13.76 -2.65 27.62
C GLY A 124 13.69 -1.21 27.07
N ALA A 125 13.71 -0.23 27.97
CA ALA A 125 13.59 1.18 27.58
C ALA A 125 14.71 1.64 26.62
N GLU A 126 15.88 1.00 26.68
CA GLU A 126 17.01 1.22 25.76
C GLU A 126 16.70 0.85 24.30
N HIS A 127 15.69 -0.04 24.06
CA HIS A 127 15.27 -0.42 22.73
C HIS A 127 14.17 0.48 22.18
N TYR A 128 13.49 1.25 23.03
CA TYR A 128 12.46 2.20 22.60
C TYR A 128 13.03 3.25 21.66
N GLN A 129 14.25 3.69 21.91
CA GLN A 129 14.93 4.67 21.07
C GLN A 129 15.01 4.22 19.62
N VAL A 130 15.51 3.00 19.37
CA VAL A 130 15.64 2.46 18.00
C VAL A 130 14.26 2.28 17.37
N ALA A 131 13.31 1.74 18.11
CA ALA A 131 11.95 1.53 17.61
C ALA A 131 11.21 2.85 17.34
N THR A 132 11.43 3.89 18.15
CA THR A 132 10.87 5.24 17.92
C THR A 132 11.52 5.92 16.72
N HIS A 133 12.82 5.69 16.49
CA HIS A 133 13.52 6.12 15.28
C HIS A 133 12.83 5.54 14.03
N GLU A 134 12.63 4.23 14.00
CA GLU A 134 11.96 3.55 12.89
C GLU A 134 10.50 4.00 12.71
N TYR A 135 9.78 4.20 13.81
CA TYR A 135 8.41 4.71 13.76
C TYR A 135 8.33 6.14 13.23
N THR A 136 9.35 6.94 13.50
CA THR A 136 9.45 8.31 12.96
C THR A 136 9.55 8.29 11.43
N HIS A 137 10.34 7.38 10.85
CA HIS A 137 10.40 7.21 9.39
C HIS A 137 9.03 6.88 8.79
N LEU A 138 8.25 6.01 9.42
CA LEU A 138 6.88 5.70 8.99
C LEU A 138 6.02 6.97 8.97
N LEU A 139 6.03 7.77 10.03
CA LEU A 139 5.20 8.97 10.14
C LEU A 139 5.61 10.06 9.14
N ILE A 140 6.91 10.25 8.93
CA ILE A 140 7.43 11.19 7.91
C ILE A 140 7.00 10.74 6.51
N GLY A 141 7.16 9.45 6.18
CA GLY A 141 6.77 8.89 4.89
C GLY A 141 5.29 9.06 4.58
N GLN A 142 4.42 8.94 5.59
CA GLN A 142 2.98 9.15 5.43
C GLN A 142 2.58 10.62 5.24
N SER A 143 3.36 11.56 5.74
CA SER A 143 2.97 12.97 5.85
C SER A 143 3.62 13.91 4.83
N SER A 144 4.87 13.67 4.44
CA SER A 144 5.72 14.70 3.82
C SER A 144 6.16 14.38 2.39
N GLY A 145 5.85 13.19 1.86
CA GLY A 145 6.43 12.75 0.59
C GLY A 145 7.95 12.54 0.68
N THR A 146 8.68 12.82 -0.40
CA THR A 146 10.14 12.64 -0.42
C THR A 146 10.84 13.80 0.28
N VAL A 147 11.52 13.54 1.40
CA VAL A 147 12.40 14.48 2.09
C VAL A 147 13.87 14.11 1.87
N PRO A 148 14.83 15.06 1.92
CA PRO A 148 16.25 14.75 1.84
C PRO A 148 16.68 13.77 2.93
N LEU A 149 17.66 12.90 2.63
CA LEU A 149 18.09 11.83 3.52
C LEU A 149 18.59 12.37 4.87
N TRP A 150 19.39 13.44 4.86
CA TRP A 150 19.88 14.07 6.09
C TRP A 150 18.75 14.56 7.01
N LEU A 151 17.67 15.09 6.43
CA LEU A 151 16.51 15.56 7.18
C LEU A 151 15.69 14.40 7.74
N ASN A 152 15.48 13.35 6.92
CA ASN A 152 14.77 12.15 7.35
C ASN A 152 15.46 11.46 8.52
N GLU A 153 16.76 11.23 8.40
CA GLU A 153 17.57 10.61 9.46
C GLU A 153 17.72 11.53 10.68
N GLY A 154 17.94 12.82 10.45
CA GLY A 154 18.06 13.79 11.54
C GLY A 154 16.78 13.95 12.38
N LEU A 155 15.60 13.91 11.75
CA LEU A 155 14.31 13.89 12.46
C LEU A 155 14.12 12.55 13.20
N ALA A 156 14.45 11.43 12.57
CA ALA A 156 14.37 10.14 13.24
C ALA A 156 15.29 10.05 14.46
N GLU A 157 16.51 10.55 14.37
CA GLU A 157 17.44 10.67 15.52
C GLU A 157 16.93 11.65 16.59
N LEU A 158 16.38 12.83 16.20
CA LEU A 158 15.84 13.82 17.13
C LEU A 158 14.69 13.25 17.97
N TYR A 159 13.77 12.58 17.31
CA TYR A 159 12.58 12.01 17.95
C TYR A 159 12.81 10.61 18.52
N SER A 160 13.93 9.95 18.23
CA SER A 160 14.28 8.68 18.85
C SER A 160 14.35 8.75 20.37
N THR A 161 14.71 9.91 20.90
CA THR A 161 14.86 10.16 22.34
C THR A 161 13.62 10.75 23.01
N LEU A 162 12.45 10.66 22.35
CA LEU A 162 11.17 11.07 22.96
C LEU A 162 10.92 10.32 24.28
N GLN A 163 10.74 11.07 25.36
CA GLN A 163 10.46 10.52 26.68
C GLN A 163 9.20 11.13 27.29
N PRO A 164 8.17 10.30 27.54
CA PRO A 164 7.01 10.74 28.32
C PRO A 164 7.42 10.96 29.80
N VAL A 165 7.18 12.16 30.31
CA VAL A 165 7.44 12.51 31.72
C VAL A 165 6.18 13.18 32.30
N GLY A 166 5.36 12.40 33.01
CA GLY A 166 4.06 12.87 33.49
C GLY A 166 3.09 13.20 32.34
N ASP A 167 2.63 14.46 32.27
CA ASP A 167 1.76 14.99 31.22
C ASP A 167 2.55 15.74 30.12
N LYS A 168 3.86 15.51 30.04
CA LYS A 168 4.76 16.16 29.09
C LYS A 168 5.52 15.13 28.27
N MET A 169 5.94 15.55 27.07
CA MET A 169 6.90 14.85 26.24
C MET A 169 8.19 15.64 26.17
N GLU A 170 9.30 15.04 26.55
CA GLU A 170 10.63 15.61 26.38
C GLU A 170 11.21 15.21 25.02
N VAL A 171 11.81 16.20 24.32
CA VAL A 171 12.36 16.09 22.96
C VAL A 171 13.72 16.74 22.93
N GLY A 172 14.67 16.16 22.17
CA GLY A 172 15.94 16.81 21.87
C GLY A 172 17.10 16.38 22.77
N TRP A 173 16.90 15.41 23.66
CA TRP A 173 18.06 14.83 24.36
C TRP A 173 19.00 14.16 23.36
N PRO A 174 20.34 14.34 23.50
CA PRO A 174 21.30 13.70 22.60
C PRO A 174 21.15 12.18 22.62
N PRO A 175 21.03 11.52 21.45
CA PRO A 175 21.04 10.08 21.41
C PRO A 175 22.38 9.51 21.94
N PRO A 176 22.38 8.36 22.64
CA PRO A 176 23.57 7.77 23.21
C PRO A 176 24.71 7.64 22.19
N GLY A 177 25.88 8.16 22.57
CA GLY A 177 27.09 8.12 21.74
C GLY A 177 27.19 9.19 20.65
N ARG A 178 26.10 9.86 20.21
CA ARG A 178 26.15 10.86 19.14
C ARG A 178 26.98 12.07 19.52
N GLY A 179 26.85 12.57 20.74
CA GLY A 179 27.67 13.69 21.25
C GLY A 179 29.16 13.40 21.21
N ARG A 180 29.59 12.19 21.60
CA ARG A 180 30.99 11.78 21.51
C ARG A 180 31.50 11.77 20.07
N VAL A 181 30.72 11.21 19.14
CA VAL A 181 31.09 11.14 17.71
C VAL A 181 31.29 12.57 17.16
N LEU A 182 30.42 13.53 17.51
CA LEU A 182 30.55 14.94 17.09
C LEU A 182 31.78 15.63 17.66
N LEU A 183 32.20 15.30 18.88
CA LEU A 183 33.35 15.94 19.54
C LEU A 183 34.69 15.34 19.11
N GLU A 184 34.74 14.05 18.80
CA GLU A 184 35.99 13.30 18.56
C GLU A 184 36.21 12.98 17.07
N GLY A 185 35.18 12.97 16.24
CA GLY A 185 35.27 12.52 14.85
C GLY A 185 35.53 13.66 13.84
N PRO A 186 35.97 13.32 12.64
CA PRO A 186 36.10 14.28 11.54
C PRO A 186 34.71 14.64 10.99
N TRP A 187 34.39 15.92 10.98
CA TRP A 187 33.13 16.43 10.44
C TRP A 187 33.04 16.25 8.93
N ILE A 188 31.85 15.91 8.46
CA ILE A 188 31.50 15.88 7.03
C ILE A 188 31.26 17.33 6.60
N PRO A 189 31.83 17.82 5.47
CA PRO A 189 31.46 19.11 4.91
C PRO A 189 29.94 19.19 4.70
N LEU A 190 29.29 20.27 5.14
CA LEU A 190 27.83 20.36 5.17
C LEU A 190 27.19 20.19 3.78
N ASP A 191 27.83 20.69 2.73
CA ASP A 191 27.41 20.48 1.34
C ASP A 191 27.37 18.99 0.95
N ALA A 192 28.36 18.22 1.40
CA ALA A 192 28.41 16.77 1.21
C ALA A 192 27.33 16.04 2.04
N LEU A 193 27.10 16.47 3.29
CA LEU A 193 26.00 15.94 4.13
C LEU A 193 24.65 16.14 3.45
N LEU A 194 24.38 17.37 3.01
CA LEU A 194 23.10 17.78 2.42
C LEU A 194 22.81 17.11 1.07
N SER A 195 23.86 16.74 0.31
CA SER A 195 23.74 16.06 -0.98
C SER A 195 23.80 14.53 -0.89
N THR A 196 23.99 13.97 0.32
CA THR A 196 24.08 12.52 0.54
C THR A 196 22.78 11.82 0.17
N GLY A 197 22.88 10.77 -0.68
CA GLY A 197 21.78 9.88 -1.04
C GLY A 197 21.99 8.46 -0.50
N HIS A 198 20.97 7.61 -0.63
CA HIS A 198 20.97 6.23 -0.11
C HIS A 198 22.12 5.34 -0.63
N SER A 199 22.69 5.62 -1.80
CA SER A 199 23.83 4.88 -2.35
C SER A 199 25.19 5.41 -1.92
N SER A 200 25.25 6.49 -1.13
CA SER A 200 26.49 7.14 -0.73
C SER A 200 27.29 6.30 0.27
N PRO A 201 28.64 6.25 0.15
CA PRO A 201 29.51 5.67 1.17
C PRO A 201 29.37 6.34 2.55
N LEU A 202 29.05 7.64 2.60
CA LEU A 202 28.81 8.36 3.85
C LEU A 202 27.64 7.77 4.66
N TYR A 203 26.68 7.18 3.99
CA TYR A 203 25.51 6.54 4.60
C TYR A 203 25.71 5.04 4.86
N ASN A 204 26.39 4.34 3.93
CA ASN A 204 26.45 2.86 3.96
C ASN A 204 27.71 2.27 4.64
N GLU A 205 28.81 3.03 4.73
CA GLU A 205 30.04 2.55 5.39
C GLU A 205 29.96 2.71 6.90
N LYS A 206 30.07 1.62 7.67
CA LYS A 206 29.98 1.63 9.15
C LYS A 206 30.88 2.67 9.83
N SER A 207 32.05 2.95 9.27
CA SER A 207 32.99 3.94 9.79
C SER A 207 32.55 5.39 9.61
N ARG A 208 31.70 5.69 8.63
CA ARG A 208 31.24 7.04 8.27
C ARG A 208 29.79 7.30 8.64
N ALA A 209 28.96 6.26 8.61
CA ALA A 209 27.54 6.36 8.94
C ALA A 209 27.30 6.95 10.33
N GLY A 210 28.17 6.63 11.32
CA GLY A 210 28.07 7.19 12.67
C GLY A 210 28.14 8.72 12.70
N MET A 211 29.03 9.32 11.90
CA MET A 211 29.14 10.78 11.79
C MET A 211 27.96 11.37 11.01
N PHE A 212 27.55 10.73 9.90
CA PHE A 212 26.39 11.16 9.12
C PHE A 212 25.13 11.27 9.98
N TYR A 213 24.80 10.27 10.77
CA TYR A 213 23.66 10.31 11.71
C TYR A 213 23.82 11.38 12.79
N SER A 214 25.04 11.51 13.35
CA SER A 214 25.29 12.48 14.41
C SER A 214 25.17 13.93 13.93
N GLU A 215 25.72 14.25 12.76
CA GLU A 215 25.62 15.58 12.17
C GLU A 215 24.20 15.88 11.67
N SER A 216 23.50 14.91 11.07
CA SER A 216 22.09 15.05 10.69
C SER A 216 21.23 15.35 11.91
N TRP A 217 21.45 14.65 13.03
CA TRP A 217 20.80 14.95 14.31
C TRP A 217 21.09 16.36 14.79
N ALA A 218 22.38 16.75 14.86
CA ALA A 218 22.79 18.06 15.38
C ALA A 218 22.21 19.20 14.54
N LEU A 219 22.21 19.06 13.20
CA LEU A 219 21.62 20.02 12.28
C LEU A 219 20.11 20.15 12.51
N VAL A 220 19.38 19.04 12.54
CA VAL A 220 17.94 19.05 12.78
C VAL A 220 17.60 19.53 14.18
N HIS A 221 18.40 19.21 15.18
CA HIS A 221 18.27 19.73 16.54
C HIS A 221 18.42 21.28 16.56
N MET A 222 19.44 21.82 15.90
CA MET A 222 19.64 23.27 15.75
C MET A 222 18.45 23.91 15.03
N LEU A 223 18.00 23.36 13.91
CA LEU A 223 16.86 23.90 13.15
C LEU A 223 15.56 23.93 13.97
N ASN A 224 15.36 23.00 14.87
CA ASN A 224 14.15 22.90 15.69
C ASN A 224 14.21 23.70 17.00
N LEU A 225 15.38 23.85 17.61
CA LEU A 225 15.50 24.32 18.99
C LEU A 225 16.31 25.60 19.15
N ASP A 226 17.19 25.96 18.21
CA ASP A 226 17.96 27.20 18.27
C ASP A 226 17.06 28.41 17.95
N SER A 227 17.25 29.52 18.71
CA SER A 227 16.43 30.71 18.60
C SER A 227 16.58 31.44 17.25
N LYS A 228 17.71 31.31 16.57
CA LYS A 228 17.98 31.87 15.24
C LYS A 228 17.27 31.07 14.15
N TYR A 229 17.32 29.73 14.19
CA TYR A 229 16.88 28.84 13.11
C TYR A 229 15.40 28.45 13.23
N ARG A 230 14.91 28.17 14.43
CA ARG A 230 13.55 27.69 14.67
C ARG A 230 12.44 28.55 14.04
N PRO A 231 12.48 29.92 14.08
CA PRO A 231 11.40 30.73 13.53
C PRO A 231 11.17 30.52 12.02
N HIS A 232 12.20 30.12 11.26
CA HIS A 232 12.19 29.98 9.82
C HIS A 232 12.14 28.52 9.35
N LEU A 233 12.01 27.55 10.27
CA LEU A 233 11.96 26.13 9.93
C LEU A 233 10.82 25.81 8.96
N ALA A 234 9.64 26.42 9.16
CA ALA A 234 8.50 26.20 8.26
C ALA A 234 8.76 26.68 6.83
N ASP A 235 9.52 27.77 6.67
CA ASP A 235 9.91 28.30 5.36
C ASP A 235 10.95 27.38 4.70
N MET A 236 11.91 26.87 5.47
CA MET A 236 12.88 25.86 5.02
C MET A 236 12.18 24.59 4.51
N LEU A 237 11.25 24.02 5.28
CA LEU A 237 10.51 22.82 4.87
C LEU A 237 9.63 23.07 3.63
N ARG A 238 9.15 24.30 3.44
CA ARG A 238 8.41 24.68 2.23
C ARG A 238 9.33 24.79 1.03
N ALA A 239 10.51 25.41 1.18
CA ALA A 239 11.50 25.54 0.12
C ALA A 239 12.03 24.19 -0.36
N LEU A 240 12.25 23.22 0.53
CA LEU A 240 12.68 21.85 0.20
C LEU A 240 11.72 21.08 -0.73
N LYS A 241 10.48 21.54 -0.90
CA LYS A 241 9.55 20.90 -1.87
C LYS A 241 9.89 21.20 -3.32
N THR A 242 10.62 22.27 -3.59
CA THR A 242 10.89 22.77 -4.95
C THR A 242 12.35 23.08 -5.24
N ALA A 243 13.21 23.07 -4.21
CA ALA A 243 14.61 23.40 -4.28
C ALA A 243 15.48 22.32 -3.63
N ASP A 244 16.76 22.27 -3.99
CA ASP A 244 17.73 21.47 -3.23
C ASP A 244 17.99 22.06 -1.85
N SER A 245 18.69 21.31 -0.99
CA SER A 245 18.92 21.71 0.39
C SER A 245 19.68 23.02 0.52
N ALA A 246 20.69 23.27 -0.30
CA ALA A 246 21.50 24.49 -0.23
C ALA A 246 20.67 25.73 -0.63
N ALA A 247 19.92 25.64 -1.72
CA ALA A 247 19.01 26.70 -2.14
C ALA A 247 17.90 26.95 -1.11
N ALA A 248 17.40 25.89 -0.46
CA ALA A 248 16.38 26.02 0.59
C ALA A 248 16.92 26.75 1.82
N PHE A 249 18.17 26.51 2.25
CA PHE A 249 18.82 27.25 3.33
C PHE A 249 18.95 28.74 2.96
N GLN A 250 19.43 29.04 1.75
CA GLN A 250 19.54 30.42 1.27
C GLN A 250 18.18 31.14 1.24
N GLN A 251 17.12 30.46 0.81
CA GLN A 251 15.78 31.04 0.75
C GLN A 251 15.17 31.28 2.14
N ALA A 252 15.38 30.36 3.09
CA ALA A 252 14.74 30.43 4.39
C ALA A 252 15.51 31.31 5.39
N TYR A 253 16.84 31.27 5.34
CA TYR A 253 17.70 31.92 6.35
C TYR A 253 18.55 33.05 5.77
N GLY A 254 18.69 33.16 4.45
CA GLY A 254 19.56 34.14 3.79
C GLY A 254 21.05 33.85 3.97
N GLU A 255 21.42 32.61 4.35
CA GLU A 255 22.79 32.23 4.70
C GLU A 255 23.39 31.26 3.73
N SER A 256 24.72 31.34 3.55
CA SER A 256 25.47 30.35 2.80
C SER A 256 25.65 29.05 3.61
N ILE A 257 25.90 27.94 2.94
CA ILE A 257 26.13 26.65 3.60
C ILE A 257 27.34 26.67 4.53
N GLU A 258 28.39 27.45 4.17
CA GLU A 258 29.57 27.63 5.01
C GLU A 258 29.22 28.35 6.31
N GLN A 259 28.33 29.36 6.27
CA GLN A 259 27.85 30.06 7.46
C GLN A 259 27.02 29.11 8.33
N VAL A 260 26.09 28.35 7.76
CA VAL A 260 25.30 27.36 8.49
C VAL A 260 26.20 26.30 9.15
N GLN A 261 27.26 25.85 8.46
CA GLN A 261 28.23 24.91 9.03
C GLN A 261 28.99 25.52 10.21
N ALA A 262 29.41 26.78 10.10
CA ALA A 262 30.08 27.47 11.19
C ALA A 262 29.18 27.61 12.44
N ASP A 263 27.91 27.95 12.21
CA ASP A 263 26.90 28.05 13.28
C ASP A 263 26.61 26.69 13.92
N LEU A 264 26.53 25.63 13.11
CA LEU A 264 26.32 24.27 13.62
C LEU A 264 27.51 23.81 14.49
N LEU A 265 28.74 24.09 14.08
CA LEU A 265 29.93 23.76 14.85
C LEU A 265 29.96 24.53 16.19
N GLU A 266 29.57 25.82 16.19
CA GLU A 266 29.43 26.60 17.40
C GLU A 266 28.31 26.07 18.28
N TYR A 267 27.16 25.74 17.70
CA TYR A 267 26.00 25.21 18.39
C TYR A 267 26.31 23.90 19.15
N VAL A 268 27.03 22.98 18.54
CA VAL A 268 27.41 21.71 19.17
C VAL A 268 28.44 21.89 20.29
N ARG A 269 29.30 22.94 20.21
CA ARG A 269 30.29 23.27 21.26
C ARG A 269 29.67 23.94 22.48
N ARG A 270 28.47 24.50 22.37
CA ARG A 270 27.74 24.99 23.54
C ARG A 270 27.43 23.80 24.44
N GLU A 271 27.85 23.88 25.73
CA GLU A 271 27.71 22.75 26.70
C GLU A 271 26.25 22.39 27.05
N THR A 272 25.27 22.93 26.32
CA THR A 272 23.86 22.91 26.66
C THR A 272 22.97 22.46 25.47
N LEU A 273 23.21 21.28 24.95
CA LEU A 273 22.22 20.61 24.11
C LEU A 273 21.11 20.06 25.01
N HIS A 274 20.03 20.83 25.17
CA HIS A 274 18.94 20.52 26.11
C HIS A 274 17.73 19.96 25.38
N GLY A 275 17.05 19.03 26.02
CA GLY A 275 15.68 18.67 25.66
C GLY A 275 14.68 19.77 26.02
N VAL A 276 13.60 19.86 25.27
CA VAL A 276 12.45 20.74 25.50
C VAL A 276 11.24 19.89 25.87
N ALA A 277 10.48 20.32 26.88
CA ALA A 277 9.29 19.62 27.33
C ALA A 277 8.01 20.23 26.71
N PHE A 278 7.22 19.43 26.03
CA PHE A 278 5.91 19.78 25.47
C PHE A 278 4.80 19.15 26.31
N LYS A 279 3.77 19.93 26.65
CA LYS A 279 2.57 19.39 27.30
C LYS A 279 1.70 18.70 26.27
N ILE A 280 1.33 17.43 26.53
CA ILE A 280 0.53 16.61 25.63
C ILE A 280 -0.69 16.08 26.36
N PRO A 281 -1.92 16.35 25.88
CA PRO A 281 -3.10 15.68 26.38
C PRO A 281 -3.06 14.20 25.96
N LEU A 282 -2.94 13.30 26.93
CA LEU A 282 -3.02 11.86 26.68
C LEU A 282 -4.48 11.46 26.51
N GLU A 283 -4.78 10.69 25.46
CA GLU A 283 -6.11 10.09 25.28
C GLU A 283 -6.34 8.98 26.32
N LYS A 284 -7.56 8.93 26.90
CA LYS A 284 -7.92 7.91 27.89
C LYS A 284 -7.86 6.48 27.37
N SER A 285 -7.97 6.29 26.05
CA SER A 285 -7.84 5.00 25.38
C SER A 285 -6.49 4.30 25.60
N VAL A 286 -5.45 5.07 25.94
CA VAL A 286 -4.11 4.54 26.24
C VAL A 286 -4.06 3.81 27.59
N GLU A 287 -5.01 4.10 28.51
CA GLU A 287 -4.96 3.60 29.90
C GLU A 287 -5.37 2.11 30.04
N SER A 288 -6.13 1.56 29.09
CA SER A 288 -6.63 0.18 29.18
C SER A 288 -6.66 -0.55 27.83
N PRO A 289 -5.48 -0.92 27.28
CA PRO A 289 -5.45 -1.72 26.06
C PRO A 289 -6.06 -3.11 26.27
N GLU A 290 -6.71 -3.65 25.25
CA GLU A 290 -7.25 -5.00 25.23
C GLU A 290 -6.11 -6.03 25.21
N ILE A 291 -6.21 -7.08 26.03
CA ILE A 291 -5.20 -8.13 26.14
C ILE A 291 -5.81 -9.47 25.86
N GLU A 292 -5.26 -10.16 24.88
CA GLU A 292 -5.59 -11.55 24.54
C GLU A 292 -4.41 -12.45 24.89
N PRO A 293 -4.55 -13.32 25.92
CA PRO A 293 -3.56 -14.34 26.20
C PRO A 293 -3.61 -15.47 25.16
N HIS A 294 -2.58 -16.31 25.13
CA HIS A 294 -2.50 -17.48 24.24
C HIS A 294 -2.60 -17.14 22.73
N SER A 295 -2.07 -16.00 22.34
CA SER A 295 -2.10 -15.49 20.96
C SER A 295 -0.99 -16.09 20.07
N GLU A 296 -0.63 -17.37 20.27
CA GLU A 296 0.46 -18.03 19.53
C GLU A 296 0.21 -18.06 18.01
N MET A 297 -0.99 -18.45 17.59
CA MET A 297 -1.32 -18.57 16.17
C MET A 297 -1.23 -17.21 15.46
N PRO A 298 -1.89 -16.13 15.90
CA PRO A 298 -1.78 -14.84 15.24
C PRO A 298 -0.37 -14.24 15.31
N ALA A 299 0.38 -14.47 16.40
CA ALA A 299 1.78 -14.03 16.49
C ALA A 299 2.68 -14.75 15.47
N ARG A 300 2.53 -16.06 15.32
CA ARG A 300 3.29 -16.84 14.31
C ARG A 300 2.88 -16.49 12.89
N LEU A 301 1.62 -16.15 12.63
CA LEU A 301 1.19 -15.60 11.34
C LEU A 301 1.89 -14.27 11.05
N ALA A 302 1.92 -13.35 12.01
CA ALA A 302 2.62 -12.09 11.88
C ALA A 302 4.12 -12.26 11.59
N LEU A 303 4.76 -13.23 12.24
CA LEU A 303 6.16 -13.58 12.00
C LEU A 303 6.40 -14.23 10.63
N ALA A 304 5.48 -15.07 10.16
CA ALA A 304 5.55 -15.66 8.83
C ALA A 304 5.40 -14.58 7.72
N GLU A 305 4.48 -13.63 7.91
CA GLU A 305 4.33 -12.47 7.04
C GLU A 305 5.60 -11.61 7.02
N LEU A 306 6.19 -11.34 8.18
CA LEU A 306 7.46 -10.62 8.32
C LEU A 306 8.59 -11.31 7.54
N LEU A 307 8.75 -12.62 7.68
CA LEU A 307 9.75 -13.40 6.95
C LEU A 307 9.50 -13.38 5.44
N THR A 308 8.23 -13.37 5.01
CA THR A 308 7.86 -13.31 3.59
C THR A 308 8.32 -11.99 2.94
N GLU A 309 8.26 -10.89 3.69
CA GLU A 309 8.70 -9.57 3.23
C GLU A 309 10.22 -9.36 3.38
N SER A 310 10.91 -10.21 4.15
CA SER A 310 12.34 -10.07 4.44
C SER A 310 13.21 -10.69 3.32
N PRO A 311 14.18 -9.96 2.75
CA PRO A 311 15.06 -10.49 1.71
C PRO A 311 15.76 -11.78 2.13
N GLY A 312 15.68 -12.80 1.28
CA GLY A 312 16.36 -14.10 1.50
C GLY A 312 15.73 -15.01 2.55
N LYS A 313 14.59 -14.64 3.17
CA LYS A 313 13.93 -15.39 4.24
C LYS A 313 12.71 -16.22 3.76
N LEU A 314 12.39 -16.22 2.47
CA LEU A 314 11.26 -17.00 1.92
C LEU A 314 11.25 -18.50 2.30
N PRO A 315 12.38 -19.25 2.32
CA PRO A 315 12.34 -20.63 2.76
C PRO A 315 11.93 -20.80 4.23
N GLN A 316 12.31 -19.86 5.08
CA GLN A 316 11.92 -19.85 6.50
C GLN A 316 10.44 -19.50 6.67
N ALA A 317 9.92 -18.57 5.86
CA ALA A 317 8.49 -18.25 5.81
C ALA A 317 7.66 -19.47 5.40
N ASP A 318 8.04 -20.16 4.33
CA ASP A 318 7.39 -21.36 3.83
C ASP A 318 7.32 -22.48 4.90
N GLU A 319 8.44 -22.76 5.58
CA GLU A 319 8.44 -23.75 6.67
C GLU A 319 7.54 -23.33 7.84
N MET A 320 7.52 -22.04 8.19
CA MET A 320 6.64 -21.53 9.24
C MET A 320 5.16 -21.65 8.86
N TYR A 321 4.78 -21.36 7.62
CA TYR A 321 3.42 -21.56 7.14
C TYR A 321 3.01 -23.03 7.15
N ARG A 322 3.92 -23.94 6.76
CA ARG A 322 3.66 -25.39 6.84
C ARG A 322 3.46 -25.86 8.27
N GLN A 323 4.23 -25.32 9.22
CA GLN A 323 4.04 -25.64 10.65
C GLN A 323 2.71 -25.10 11.15
N LEU A 324 2.34 -23.86 10.80
CA LEU A 324 1.04 -23.29 11.14
C LEU A 324 -0.12 -24.14 10.61
N ALA A 325 -0.04 -24.62 9.37
CA ALA A 325 -1.06 -25.50 8.80
C ALA A 325 -1.19 -26.84 9.55
N ARG A 326 -0.07 -27.40 10.03
CA ARG A 326 -0.10 -28.64 10.86
C ARG A 326 -0.67 -28.41 12.24
N ASP A 327 -0.31 -27.28 12.87
CA ASP A 327 -0.68 -26.97 14.25
C ASP A 327 -2.12 -26.44 14.35
N PHE A 328 -2.61 -25.76 13.32
CA PHE A 328 -3.89 -25.07 13.28
C PHE A 328 -4.72 -25.36 12.00
N PRO A 329 -5.00 -26.64 11.69
CA PRO A 329 -5.57 -27.06 10.40
C PRO A 329 -7.01 -26.59 10.17
N GLN A 330 -7.73 -26.15 11.20
CA GLN A 330 -9.13 -25.69 11.11
C GLN A 330 -9.27 -24.17 11.24
N ARG A 331 -8.18 -23.44 11.01
CA ARG A 331 -8.18 -21.99 11.13
C ARG A 331 -8.13 -21.35 9.74
N TRP A 332 -9.22 -20.67 9.38
CA TRP A 332 -9.31 -19.99 8.10
C TRP A 332 -8.21 -18.93 7.89
N GLU A 333 -7.73 -18.31 8.99
CA GLU A 333 -6.66 -17.30 8.95
C GLU A 333 -5.36 -17.91 8.42
N VAL A 334 -5.06 -19.16 8.79
CA VAL A 334 -3.86 -19.88 8.32
C VAL A 334 -3.98 -20.19 6.83
N GLU A 335 -5.14 -20.70 6.41
CA GLU A 335 -5.39 -20.99 4.99
C GLU A 335 -5.38 -19.71 4.13
N ALA A 336 -5.95 -18.61 4.62
CA ALA A 336 -5.88 -17.32 3.95
C ALA A 336 -4.43 -16.83 3.80
N ALA A 337 -3.60 -16.99 4.83
CA ALA A 337 -2.20 -16.62 4.79
C ALA A 337 -1.39 -17.47 3.81
N LEU A 338 -1.62 -18.79 3.78
CA LEU A 338 -1.07 -19.70 2.76
C LEU A 338 -1.49 -19.29 1.34
N GLY A 339 -2.74 -18.89 1.17
CA GLY A 339 -3.25 -18.37 -0.10
C GLY A 339 -2.50 -17.12 -0.56
N ARG A 340 -2.30 -16.15 0.34
CA ARG A 340 -1.52 -14.92 0.06
C ARG A 340 -0.06 -15.24 -0.25
N PHE A 341 0.55 -16.14 0.51
CA PHE A 341 1.93 -16.58 0.28
C PHE A 341 2.08 -17.21 -1.12
N ALA A 342 1.20 -18.17 -1.48
CA ALA A 342 1.18 -18.80 -2.81
C ALA A 342 0.92 -17.77 -3.93
N TRP A 343 0.03 -16.80 -3.70
CA TRP A 343 -0.25 -15.72 -4.64
C TRP A 343 0.98 -14.85 -4.90
N ARG A 344 1.71 -14.48 -3.87
CA ARG A 344 2.95 -13.71 -3.98
C ARG A 344 4.02 -14.45 -4.78
N GLU A 345 4.16 -15.76 -4.55
CA GLU A 345 5.07 -16.64 -5.29
C GLU A 345 4.57 -16.99 -6.72
N ARG A 346 3.46 -16.38 -7.17
CA ARG A 346 2.81 -16.60 -8.47
C ARG A 346 2.29 -18.03 -8.68
N HIS A 347 2.12 -18.79 -7.60
CA HIS A 347 1.46 -20.09 -7.59
C HIS A 347 -0.06 -19.94 -7.55
N ASN A 348 -0.62 -19.29 -8.57
CA ASN A 348 -2.02 -18.81 -8.57
C ASN A 348 -3.05 -19.93 -8.35
N ARG A 349 -2.78 -21.17 -8.79
CA ARG A 349 -3.69 -22.31 -8.59
C ARG A 349 -3.71 -22.75 -7.14
N ASP A 350 -2.55 -22.77 -6.48
CA ASP A 350 -2.43 -23.13 -5.07
C ASP A 350 -3.08 -22.05 -4.19
N ALA A 351 -2.88 -20.77 -4.56
CA ALA A 351 -3.56 -19.65 -3.92
C ALA A 351 -5.09 -19.81 -3.95
N VAL A 352 -5.66 -20.14 -5.13
CA VAL A 352 -7.10 -20.41 -5.28
C VAL A 352 -7.55 -21.57 -4.38
N THR A 353 -6.74 -22.64 -4.25
CA THR A 353 -7.07 -23.79 -3.40
C THR A 353 -7.13 -23.42 -1.93
N HIS A 354 -6.12 -22.70 -1.45
CA HIS A 354 -6.06 -22.24 -0.06
C HIS A 354 -7.16 -21.23 0.28
N PHE A 355 -7.42 -20.25 -0.59
CA PHE A 355 -8.54 -19.32 -0.38
C PHE A 355 -9.91 -19.99 -0.40
N ALA A 356 -10.11 -20.99 -1.27
CA ALA A 356 -11.35 -21.79 -1.27
C ALA A 356 -11.53 -22.53 0.05
N HIS A 357 -10.45 -23.11 0.59
CA HIS A 357 -10.50 -23.79 1.90
C HIS A 357 -10.76 -22.78 3.03
N ALA A 358 -10.11 -21.62 3.03
CA ALA A 358 -10.43 -20.54 3.99
C ALA A 358 -11.91 -20.13 3.96
N ALA A 359 -12.49 -20.02 2.76
CA ALA A 359 -13.92 -19.73 2.61
C ALA A 359 -14.82 -20.84 3.18
N GLN A 360 -14.47 -22.11 3.01
CA GLN A 360 -15.19 -23.26 3.57
C GLN A 360 -15.10 -23.31 5.11
N LEU A 361 -13.99 -22.89 5.69
CA LEU A 361 -13.79 -22.78 7.12
C LEU A 361 -14.56 -21.61 7.77
N GLY A 362 -15.27 -20.81 6.98
CA GLY A 362 -16.20 -19.79 7.48
C GLY A 362 -15.55 -18.45 7.79
N THR A 363 -14.63 -18.00 6.96
CA THR A 363 -14.01 -16.67 7.09
C THR A 363 -15.05 -15.53 7.18
N THR A 364 -14.76 -14.56 8.02
CA THR A 364 -15.50 -13.29 8.15
C THR A 364 -14.74 -12.10 7.54
N GLY A 365 -13.55 -12.33 7.00
CA GLY A 365 -12.68 -11.28 6.45
C GLY A 365 -13.02 -10.91 5.02
N ALA A 366 -13.48 -9.68 4.77
CA ALA A 366 -13.72 -9.18 3.41
C ALA A 366 -12.43 -9.16 2.57
N SER A 367 -11.27 -8.83 3.17
CA SER A 367 -9.97 -8.82 2.49
C SER A 367 -9.59 -10.17 1.92
N MET A 368 -9.86 -11.27 2.63
CA MET A 368 -9.61 -12.63 2.13
C MET A 368 -10.39 -12.90 0.84
N PHE A 369 -11.66 -12.49 0.75
CA PHE A 369 -12.45 -12.68 -0.47
C PHE A 369 -11.99 -11.78 -1.62
N LEU A 370 -11.40 -10.60 -1.35
CA LEU A 370 -10.74 -9.78 -2.38
C LEU A 370 -9.52 -10.49 -2.97
N ASP A 371 -8.64 -11.02 -2.10
CA ASP A 371 -7.48 -11.80 -2.52
C ASP A 371 -7.90 -13.01 -3.34
N TYR A 372 -8.94 -13.72 -2.85
CA TYR A 372 -9.51 -14.87 -3.55
C TYR A 372 -10.05 -14.51 -4.93
N ALA A 373 -10.81 -13.42 -5.04
CA ALA A 373 -11.32 -12.95 -6.32
C ALA A 373 -10.21 -12.59 -7.31
N SER A 374 -9.14 -11.97 -6.82
CA SER A 374 -7.95 -11.64 -7.62
C SER A 374 -7.27 -12.91 -8.15
N ALA A 375 -7.09 -13.92 -7.30
CA ALA A 375 -6.52 -15.22 -7.69
C ALA A 375 -7.40 -15.97 -8.70
N LEU A 376 -8.72 -15.94 -8.51
CA LEU A 376 -9.68 -16.51 -9.46
C LEU A 376 -9.64 -15.80 -10.80
N ALA A 377 -9.59 -14.47 -10.82
CA ALA A 377 -9.49 -13.68 -12.04
C ALA A 377 -8.21 -13.98 -12.82
N ALA A 378 -7.06 -14.11 -12.13
CA ALA A 378 -5.79 -14.47 -12.74
C ALA A 378 -5.74 -15.91 -13.30
N THR A 379 -6.59 -16.80 -12.78
CA THR A 379 -6.75 -18.16 -13.28
C THR A 379 -7.91 -18.31 -14.27
N ALA A 380 -8.45 -17.20 -14.77
CA ALA A 380 -9.57 -17.10 -15.72
C ALA A 380 -10.91 -17.70 -15.20
N ARG A 381 -11.07 -17.86 -13.88
CA ARG A 381 -12.29 -18.36 -13.21
C ARG A 381 -13.26 -17.21 -12.90
N GLN A 382 -13.67 -16.45 -13.91
CA GLN A 382 -14.46 -15.21 -13.75
C GLN A 382 -15.80 -15.39 -13.03
N PRO A 383 -16.62 -16.43 -13.28
CA PRO A 383 -17.90 -16.60 -12.55
C PRO A 383 -17.70 -16.77 -11.03
N GLU A 384 -16.61 -17.43 -10.65
CA GLU A 384 -16.28 -17.64 -9.24
C GLU A 384 -15.71 -16.36 -8.61
N ALA A 385 -14.94 -15.58 -9.37
CA ALA A 385 -14.48 -14.25 -8.94
C ALA A 385 -15.68 -13.31 -8.66
N VAL A 386 -16.72 -13.33 -9.49
CA VAL A 386 -17.98 -12.60 -9.26
C VAL A 386 -18.62 -13.03 -7.93
N THR A 387 -18.63 -14.33 -7.64
CA THR A 387 -19.19 -14.85 -6.38
C THR A 387 -18.37 -14.40 -5.17
N ALA A 388 -17.04 -14.45 -5.26
CA ALA A 388 -16.15 -13.98 -4.20
C ALA A 388 -16.33 -12.47 -3.94
N LEU A 389 -16.40 -11.64 -4.99
CA LEU A 389 -16.62 -10.19 -4.87
C LEU A 389 -17.99 -9.83 -4.28
N ARG A 390 -19.02 -10.60 -4.58
CA ARG A 390 -20.33 -10.44 -3.91
C ARG A 390 -20.24 -10.74 -2.41
N ASN A 391 -19.41 -11.69 -2.00
CA ASN A 391 -19.14 -11.92 -0.57
C ASN A 391 -18.39 -10.75 0.07
N VAL A 392 -17.44 -10.11 -0.63
CA VAL A 392 -16.80 -8.88 -0.15
C VAL A 392 -17.85 -7.81 0.14
N ILE A 393 -18.72 -7.50 -0.82
CA ILE A 393 -19.75 -6.46 -0.68
C ILE A 393 -20.75 -6.81 0.43
N ARG A 394 -21.09 -8.10 0.61
CA ARG A 394 -21.95 -8.55 1.69
C ARG A 394 -21.32 -8.32 3.07
N LEU A 395 -19.99 -8.49 3.20
CA LEU A 395 -19.25 -8.31 4.44
C LEU A 395 -18.91 -6.85 4.71
N ASP A 396 -18.55 -6.10 3.66
CA ASP A 396 -18.29 -4.66 3.71
C ASP A 396 -18.91 -3.92 2.53
N PRO A 397 -20.16 -3.46 2.66
CA PRO A 397 -20.84 -2.73 1.59
C PRO A 397 -20.24 -1.36 1.25
N SER A 398 -19.34 -0.85 2.11
CA SER A 398 -18.73 0.47 1.92
C SER A 398 -17.49 0.44 1.02
N LEU A 399 -16.96 -0.75 0.72
CA LEU A 399 -15.72 -0.94 0.00
C LEU A 399 -15.89 -0.68 -1.49
N LYS A 400 -15.58 0.55 -1.92
CA LYS A 400 -15.74 1.02 -3.31
C LYS A 400 -14.91 0.24 -4.33
N GLU A 401 -13.74 -0.21 -3.92
CA GLU A 401 -12.88 -1.08 -4.72
C GLU A 401 -13.57 -2.40 -5.09
N ALA A 402 -14.33 -2.99 -4.17
CA ALA A 402 -15.05 -4.23 -4.45
C ALA A 402 -16.14 -4.06 -5.53
N HIS A 403 -16.83 -2.93 -5.52
CA HIS A 403 -17.79 -2.60 -6.59
C HIS A 403 -17.10 -2.40 -7.94
N TYR A 404 -15.94 -1.75 -7.96
CA TYR A 404 -15.13 -1.60 -9.18
C TYR A 404 -14.69 -2.97 -9.73
N ASP A 405 -14.11 -3.81 -8.91
CA ASP A 405 -13.63 -5.13 -9.31
C ASP A 405 -14.77 -6.05 -9.74
N LEU A 406 -15.91 -6.00 -9.05
CA LEU A 406 -17.12 -6.73 -9.43
C LEU A 406 -17.64 -6.27 -10.78
N GLY A 407 -17.67 -4.97 -11.02
CA GLY A 407 -18.08 -4.41 -12.31
C GLY A 407 -17.18 -4.94 -13.45
N LEU A 408 -15.87 -4.95 -13.27
CA LEU A 408 -14.92 -5.49 -14.25
C LEU A 408 -15.05 -7.02 -14.42
N ALA A 409 -15.33 -7.76 -13.36
CA ALA A 409 -15.55 -9.20 -13.45
C ALA A 409 -16.86 -9.53 -14.19
N LEU A 410 -17.93 -8.80 -13.90
CA LEU A 410 -19.24 -8.91 -14.61
C LEU A 410 -19.10 -8.58 -16.10
N LEU A 411 -18.27 -7.59 -16.44
CA LEU A 411 -17.95 -7.26 -17.81
C LEU A 411 -17.39 -8.48 -18.57
N ARG A 412 -16.45 -9.20 -17.94
CA ARG A 412 -15.83 -10.40 -18.54
C ARG A 412 -16.79 -11.59 -18.65
N THR A 413 -17.82 -11.65 -17.82
CA THR A 413 -18.87 -12.69 -17.88
C THR A 413 -20.03 -12.34 -18.81
N GLY A 414 -20.06 -11.14 -19.37
CA GLY A 414 -21.11 -10.69 -20.28
C GLY A 414 -22.36 -10.12 -19.59
N ALA A 415 -22.32 -9.89 -18.30
CA ALA A 415 -23.40 -9.29 -17.52
C ALA A 415 -23.37 -7.75 -17.58
N TRP A 416 -23.54 -7.20 -18.81
CA TRP A 416 -23.27 -5.78 -19.12
C TRP A 416 -24.05 -4.79 -18.25
N ARG A 417 -25.33 -5.08 -18.00
CA ARG A 417 -26.19 -4.21 -17.22
C ARG A 417 -25.78 -4.15 -15.75
N ASP A 418 -25.47 -5.30 -15.18
CA ASP A 418 -25.01 -5.42 -13.81
C ASP A 418 -23.61 -4.80 -13.66
N ALA A 419 -22.73 -4.98 -14.67
CA ALA A 419 -21.41 -4.36 -14.69
C ALA A 419 -21.49 -2.84 -14.61
N MET A 420 -22.38 -2.20 -15.37
CA MET A 420 -22.59 -0.76 -15.30
C MET A 420 -23.10 -0.30 -13.93
N ALA A 421 -24.04 -1.04 -13.34
CA ALA A 421 -24.57 -0.72 -12.02
C ALA A 421 -23.49 -0.76 -10.94
N GLU A 422 -22.67 -1.82 -10.93
CA GLU A 422 -21.57 -1.96 -9.96
C GLU A 422 -20.48 -0.90 -10.16
N LEU A 423 -20.09 -0.61 -11.40
CA LEU A 423 -19.13 0.44 -11.71
C LEU A 423 -19.64 1.83 -11.22
N GLN A 424 -20.93 2.12 -11.33
CA GLN A 424 -21.48 3.37 -10.81
C GLN A 424 -21.36 3.48 -9.28
N LEU A 425 -21.52 2.39 -8.56
CA LEU A 425 -21.36 2.31 -7.11
C LEU A 425 -19.90 2.46 -6.65
N ALA A 426 -18.94 2.22 -7.54
CA ALA A 426 -17.51 2.35 -7.25
C ALA A 426 -17.01 3.80 -7.03
N ARG A 427 -17.83 4.80 -7.34
CA ARG A 427 -17.43 6.22 -7.22
C ARG A 427 -17.40 6.69 -5.75
N PRO A 428 -16.48 7.63 -5.39
CA PRO A 428 -15.49 8.29 -6.25
C PRO A 428 -14.30 7.36 -6.60
N LEU A 429 -13.75 7.52 -7.82
CA LEU A 429 -12.69 6.68 -8.35
C LEU A 429 -11.31 7.17 -7.92
N LYS A 430 -10.38 6.26 -7.70
CA LYS A 430 -8.94 6.57 -7.71
C LYS A 430 -8.48 6.87 -9.14
N PRO A 431 -7.49 7.78 -9.36
CA PRO A 431 -7.02 8.12 -10.71
C PRO A 431 -6.65 6.91 -11.56
N GLN A 432 -6.06 5.88 -10.95
CA GLN A 432 -5.64 4.64 -11.63
C GLN A 432 -6.82 3.76 -12.09
N GLN A 433 -7.98 3.92 -11.48
CA GLN A 433 -9.19 3.16 -11.83
C GLN A 433 -9.97 3.79 -12.99
N ALA A 434 -9.75 5.09 -13.26
CA ALA A 434 -10.55 5.83 -14.22
C ALA A 434 -10.52 5.24 -15.65
N PRO A 435 -9.35 4.83 -16.23
CA PRO A 435 -9.33 4.21 -17.56
C PRO A 435 -10.19 2.94 -17.64
N GLY A 436 -10.01 2.02 -16.68
CA GLY A 436 -10.79 0.77 -16.63
C GLY A 436 -12.28 1.00 -16.40
N TYR A 437 -12.63 1.96 -15.56
CA TYR A 437 -14.02 2.36 -15.34
C TYR A 437 -14.69 2.86 -16.62
N PHE A 438 -14.10 3.84 -17.30
CA PHE A 438 -14.68 4.40 -18.51
C PHE A 438 -14.72 3.40 -19.66
N TYR A 439 -13.68 2.57 -19.80
CA TYR A 439 -13.70 1.46 -20.75
C TYR A 439 -14.86 0.49 -20.45
N GLY A 440 -15.00 0.07 -19.20
CA GLY A 440 -16.08 -0.83 -18.77
C GLY A 440 -17.47 -0.28 -19.02
N MET A 441 -17.70 1.00 -18.71
CA MET A 441 -18.96 1.70 -18.99
C MET A 441 -19.22 1.80 -20.49
N ALA A 442 -18.21 2.20 -21.28
CA ALA A 442 -18.30 2.31 -22.73
C ALA A 442 -18.59 0.98 -23.40
N TYR A 443 -17.84 -0.07 -23.02
CA TYR A 443 -18.02 -1.41 -23.59
C TYR A 443 -19.38 -2.00 -23.23
N SER A 444 -19.82 -1.84 -22.00
CA SER A 444 -21.17 -2.28 -21.59
C SER A 444 -22.27 -1.56 -22.36
N ALA A 445 -22.18 -0.23 -22.51
CA ALA A 445 -23.13 0.54 -23.30
C ALA A 445 -23.15 0.08 -24.78
N TYR A 446 -21.98 -0.16 -25.38
CA TYR A 446 -21.85 -0.70 -26.73
C TYR A 446 -22.56 -2.05 -26.87
N ARG A 447 -22.32 -2.98 -25.94
CA ARG A 447 -22.93 -4.32 -25.95
C ARG A 447 -24.44 -4.29 -25.72
N LEU A 448 -24.95 -3.25 -25.06
CA LEU A 448 -26.39 -3.01 -24.86
C LEU A 448 -27.02 -2.23 -26.02
N GLY A 449 -26.27 -1.83 -27.05
CA GLY A 449 -26.73 -1.12 -28.22
C GLY A 449 -26.82 0.42 -28.05
N ASP A 450 -26.37 0.96 -26.92
CA ASP A 450 -26.34 2.42 -26.68
C ASP A 450 -25.01 3.01 -27.18
N ALA A 451 -24.92 3.24 -28.48
CA ALA A 451 -23.74 3.81 -29.12
C ALA A 451 -23.46 5.26 -28.67
N ILE A 452 -24.46 6.01 -28.25
CA ILE A 452 -24.30 7.40 -27.79
C ILE A 452 -23.60 7.40 -26.43
N ALA A 453 -24.13 6.65 -25.48
CA ALA A 453 -23.52 6.53 -24.18
C ALA A 453 -22.08 5.92 -24.28
N ALA A 454 -21.88 4.91 -25.14
CA ALA A 454 -20.57 4.32 -25.36
C ALA A 454 -19.53 5.36 -25.81
N ARG A 455 -19.86 6.23 -26.78
CA ARG A 455 -18.96 7.29 -27.26
C ARG A 455 -18.65 8.31 -26.16
N ASN A 456 -19.67 8.71 -25.39
CA ASN A 456 -19.49 9.66 -24.29
C ASN A 456 -18.52 9.13 -23.23
N TYR A 457 -18.62 7.85 -22.88
CA TYR A 457 -17.67 7.23 -21.93
C TYR A 457 -16.28 7.06 -22.53
N LEU A 458 -16.15 6.73 -23.81
CA LEU A 458 -14.85 6.67 -24.50
C LEU A 458 -14.13 8.02 -24.47
N GLU A 459 -14.83 9.12 -24.76
CA GLU A 459 -14.22 10.44 -24.75
C GLU A 459 -13.74 10.85 -23.37
N GLN A 460 -14.53 10.55 -22.32
CA GLN A 460 -14.11 10.76 -20.95
C GLN A 460 -12.90 9.87 -20.60
N GLY A 461 -12.89 8.61 -21.02
CA GLY A 461 -11.80 7.67 -20.74
C GLY A 461 -10.46 8.09 -21.36
N ARG A 462 -10.46 8.70 -22.53
CA ARG A 462 -9.24 9.21 -23.21
C ARG A 462 -8.47 10.24 -22.39
N GLN A 463 -9.13 11.00 -21.54
CA GLN A 463 -8.49 12.00 -20.67
C GLN A 463 -7.64 11.36 -19.58
N TYR A 464 -7.91 10.10 -19.22
CA TYR A 464 -7.25 9.38 -18.15
C TYR A 464 -6.28 8.30 -18.65
N ALA A 465 -6.44 7.79 -19.88
CA ALA A 465 -5.59 6.77 -20.45
C ALA A 465 -4.17 7.31 -20.69
N LYS A 466 -3.17 6.70 -20.04
CA LYS A 466 -1.77 7.14 -20.09
C LYS A 466 -0.83 6.10 -20.66
N ILE A 467 -1.18 4.82 -20.57
CA ILE A 467 -0.35 3.72 -21.05
C ILE A 467 -0.87 3.20 -22.41
N PRO A 468 0.00 2.68 -23.28
CA PRO A 468 -0.35 2.25 -24.64
C PRO A 468 -1.51 1.24 -24.69
N GLU A 469 -1.58 0.33 -23.73
CA GLU A 469 -2.61 -0.71 -23.64
C GLU A 469 -4.00 -0.11 -23.41
N GLU A 470 -4.12 0.89 -22.52
CA GLU A 470 -5.38 1.59 -22.25
C GLU A 470 -5.85 2.37 -23.48
N VAL A 471 -4.92 3.09 -24.11
CA VAL A 471 -5.20 3.86 -25.35
C VAL A 471 -5.64 2.91 -26.46
N SER A 472 -4.98 1.78 -26.63
CA SER A 472 -5.30 0.77 -27.64
C SER A 472 -6.68 0.17 -27.43
N ALA A 473 -7.05 -0.16 -26.18
CA ALA A 473 -8.36 -0.69 -25.84
C ALA A 473 -9.49 0.28 -26.18
N LEU A 474 -9.31 1.57 -25.82
CA LEU A 474 -10.29 2.62 -26.15
C LEU A 474 -10.42 2.86 -27.65
N ASN A 475 -9.31 2.84 -28.38
CA ASN A 475 -9.30 3.01 -29.84
C ASN A 475 -9.99 1.83 -30.53
N GLY A 476 -9.67 0.59 -30.16
CA GLY A 476 -10.32 -0.61 -30.71
C GLY A 476 -11.85 -0.61 -30.51
N LEU A 477 -12.31 -0.15 -29.34
CA LEU A 477 -13.75 0.01 -29.11
C LEU A 477 -14.35 1.15 -29.93
N SER A 478 -13.62 2.24 -30.12
CA SER A 478 -14.03 3.37 -30.98
C SER A 478 -14.18 2.94 -32.46
N GLU A 479 -13.23 2.12 -32.95
CA GLU A 479 -13.30 1.54 -34.30
C GLU A 479 -14.50 0.60 -34.45
N ALA A 480 -14.77 -0.25 -33.46
CA ALA A 480 -15.92 -1.14 -33.45
C ALA A 480 -17.28 -0.41 -33.47
N LEU A 481 -17.33 0.77 -32.84
CA LEU A 481 -18.51 1.64 -32.89
C LEU A 481 -18.71 2.32 -34.24
N GLY A 482 -17.67 2.38 -35.09
CA GLY A 482 -17.67 3.11 -36.35
C GLY A 482 -17.84 4.63 -36.17
N PRO A 483 -17.96 5.41 -37.22
CA PRO A 483 -18.17 6.85 -37.15
C PRO A 483 -19.49 7.20 -36.49
N PRO A 484 -19.57 8.33 -35.76
CA PRO A 484 -20.85 8.82 -35.22
C PRO A 484 -21.82 9.18 -36.36
N VAL A 485 -23.09 8.86 -36.10
CA VAL A 485 -24.18 9.14 -37.04
C VAL A 485 -25.16 10.13 -36.43
N VAL A 486 -25.58 11.08 -37.20
CA VAL A 486 -26.65 12.01 -36.85
C VAL A 486 -27.76 11.97 -37.90
N GLU A 487 -29.01 11.94 -37.46
CA GLU A 487 -30.17 12.13 -38.30
C GLU A 487 -30.85 13.43 -37.91
N GLY A 488 -31.21 14.25 -38.90
CA GLY A 488 -31.79 15.54 -38.68
C GLY A 488 -32.38 16.14 -39.95
N VAL A 489 -32.82 17.40 -39.88
CA VAL A 489 -33.34 18.17 -41.01
C VAL A 489 -32.27 19.18 -41.42
N LEU A 490 -31.88 19.17 -42.68
CA LEU A 490 -30.96 20.14 -43.26
C LEU A 490 -31.66 21.48 -43.39
N GLU A 491 -31.15 22.50 -42.72
CA GLU A 491 -31.71 23.86 -42.73
C GLU A 491 -31.03 24.77 -43.75
N SER A 492 -29.67 24.73 -43.76
CA SER A 492 -28.92 25.57 -44.68
C SER A 492 -27.53 24.99 -44.97
N ILE A 493 -26.92 25.44 -46.05
CA ILE A 493 -25.55 25.17 -46.44
C ILE A 493 -24.81 26.47 -46.65
N GLU A 494 -23.79 26.71 -45.85
CA GLU A 494 -22.90 27.86 -46.01
C GLU A 494 -21.66 27.43 -46.78
N CYS A 495 -21.48 27.94 -48.00
CA CYS A 495 -20.36 27.57 -48.86
C CYS A 495 -19.24 28.63 -48.77
N GLN A 496 -18.00 28.15 -48.54
CA GLN A 496 -16.78 28.99 -48.54
C GLN A 496 -15.72 28.33 -49.43
N GLY A 497 -15.73 28.70 -50.69
CA GLY A 497 -14.81 28.12 -51.68
C GLY A 497 -15.09 26.66 -51.98
N LYS A 498 -14.16 25.76 -51.59
CA LYS A 498 -14.30 24.30 -51.75
C LYS A 498 -14.92 23.61 -50.52
N VAL A 499 -15.04 24.31 -49.42
CA VAL A 499 -15.55 23.78 -48.13
C VAL A 499 -16.97 24.31 -47.93
N ALA A 500 -17.88 23.48 -47.38
CA ALA A 500 -19.18 23.91 -46.94
C ALA A 500 -19.45 23.54 -45.50
N ARG A 501 -20.36 24.31 -44.88
CA ARG A 501 -20.94 24.01 -43.58
C ARG A 501 -22.37 23.63 -43.74
N LEU A 502 -22.74 22.47 -43.22
CA LEU A 502 -24.13 22.00 -43.14
C LEU A 502 -24.69 22.39 -41.77
N HIS A 503 -25.76 23.14 -41.77
CA HIS A 503 -26.54 23.41 -40.57
C HIS A 503 -27.75 22.45 -40.52
N VAL A 504 -27.76 21.60 -39.51
CA VAL A 504 -28.72 20.51 -39.38
C VAL A 504 -29.42 20.60 -38.05
N ARG A 505 -30.74 20.68 -38.08
CA ARG A 505 -31.56 20.62 -36.88
C ARG A 505 -31.74 19.17 -36.44
N VAL A 506 -31.29 18.90 -35.24
CA VAL A 506 -31.37 17.58 -34.58
C VAL A 506 -32.24 17.74 -33.33
N LYS A 507 -33.49 17.29 -33.39
CA LYS A 507 -34.50 17.59 -32.36
C LYS A 507 -34.62 19.11 -32.13
N ASP A 508 -34.27 19.60 -30.92
CA ASP A 508 -34.37 20.99 -30.51
C ASP A 508 -33.04 21.76 -30.59
N SER A 509 -32.02 21.19 -31.20
CA SER A 509 -30.68 21.81 -31.33
C SER A 509 -30.18 21.86 -32.76
N GLU A 510 -29.51 22.95 -33.11
CA GLU A 510 -28.78 23.08 -34.36
C GLU A 510 -27.37 22.52 -34.21
N ARG A 511 -26.91 21.75 -35.19
CA ARG A 511 -25.56 21.18 -35.28
C ARG A 511 -24.93 21.55 -36.61
N THR A 512 -23.63 21.86 -36.59
CA THR A 512 -22.89 22.28 -37.78
C THR A 512 -21.87 21.24 -38.15
N PHE A 513 -21.82 20.82 -39.42
CA PHE A 513 -20.88 19.85 -39.95
C PHE A 513 -20.09 20.42 -41.12
N LEU A 514 -18.80 20.18 -41.20
CA LEU A 514 -17.93 20.58 -42.31
C LEU A 514 -17.93 19.53 -43.40
N ILE A 515 -18.17 19.96 -44.65
CA ILE A 515 -17.90 19.17 -45.85
C ILE A 515 -16.59 19.67 -46.45
N PRO A 516 -15.52 18.86 -46.43
CA PRO A 516 -14.21 19.27 -46.96
C PRO A 516 -14.16 19.28 -48.50
N ASP A 517 -15.10 18.59 -49.15
CA ASP A 517 -15.23 18.54 -50.59
C ASP A 517 -16.71 18.57 -51.02
N LEU A 518 -17.10 19.62 -51.70
CA LEU A 518 -18.46 19.81 -52.21
C LEU A 518 -18.95 18.70 -53.18
N THR A 519 -18.06 17.83 -53.67
CA THR A 519 -18.47 16.67 -54.44
C THR A 519 -19.33 15.68 -53.66
N LEU A 520 -19.27 15.71 -52.36
CA LEU A 520 -20.14 14.93 -51.46
C LEU A 520 -21.60 15.51 -51.39
N ALA A 521 -21.81 16.72 -51.93
CA ALA A 521 -23.07 17.43 -51.86
C ALA A 521 -23.52 17.95 -53.22
N LYS A 522 -23.22 17.22 -54.31
CA LYS A 522 -23.43 17.66 -55.72
C LYS A 522 -24.86 18.14 -56.04
N ASP A 523 -25.83 17.65 -55.32
CA ASP A 523 -27.23 17.98 -55.55
C ASP A 523 -27.79 19.08 -54.60
N LEU A 524 -26.94 19.71 -53.81
CA LEU A 524 -27.29 20.73 -52.82
C LEU A 524 -26.88 22.13 -53.32
N GLN A 525 -27.81 23.09 -53.17
CA GLN A 525 -27.54 24.50 -53.41
C GLN A 525 -27.03 25.20 -52.14
N CYS A 526 -26.08 26.14 -52.31
CA CYS A 526 -25.65 26.98 -51.20
C CYS A 526 -26.77 27.94 -50.77
N GLY A 527 -26.91 28.15 -49.47
CA GLY A 527 -27.96 28.97 -48.85
C GLY A 527 -29.03 28.17 -48.13
N PRO A 528 -30.09 28.82 -47.71
CA PRO A 528 -31.27 28.15 -47.13
C PRO A 528 -31.85 27.15 -48.13
N GLN A 529 -32.16 25.94 -47.68
CA GLN A 529 -32.71 24.93 -48.57
C GLN A 529 -34.14 25.28 -48.96
N PRO A 530 -34.45 25.32 -50.30
CA PRO A 530 -35.77 25.80 -50.78
C PRO A 530 -36.92 24.80 -50.50
N GLN A 531 -36.61 23.54 -50.20
CA GLN A 531 -37.59 22.55 -49.78
C GLN A 531 -37.57 22.41 -48.25
N ALA A 532 -38.68 22.74 -47.59
CA ALA A 532 -38.82 22.51 -46.16
C ALA A 532 -38.67 21.03 -45.83
N ASN A 533 -37.80 20.69 -44.87
CA ASN A 533 -37.64 19.38 -44.27
C ASN A 533 -36.86 18.33 -45.12
N ILE A 534 -35.72 18.68 -45.68
CA ILE A 534 -34.80 17.67 -46.24
C ILE A 534 -34.23 16.82 -45.07
N ALA A 535 -34.74 15.62 -44.90
CA ALA A 535 -34.20 14.71 -43.91
C ALA A 535 -32.83 14.17 -44.36
N VAL A 536 -31.84 14.27 -43.50
CA VAL A 536 -30.46 13.82 -43.77
C VAL A 536 -29.98 12.87 -42.69
N ARG A 537 -29.13 11.91 -43.13
CA ARG A 537 -28.31 11.07 -42.28
C ARG A 537 -26.85 11.38 -42.58
N ILE A 538 -26.11 11.80 -41.55
CA ILE A 538 -24.73 12.22 -41.66
C ILE A 538 -23.85 11.31 -40.82
N GLU A 539 -22.90 10.63 -41.45
CA GLU A 539 -21.77 10.01 -40.77
C GLU A 539 -20.62 11.00 -40.74
N PHE A 540 -20.03 11.22 -39.59
CA PHE A 540 -19.02 12.25 -39.44
C PHE A 540 -17.85 11.83 -38.52
N GLN A 541 -16.70 12.45 -38.72
CA GLN A 541 -15.57 12.42 -37.79
C GLN A 541 -15.78 13.59 -36.81
N ALA A 542 -15.93 13.30 -35.52
CA ALA A 542 -16.08 14.31 -34.50
C ALA A 542 -14.86 15.22 -34.40
N MET A 543 -15.07 16.52 -34.23
CA MET A 543 -14.05 17.53 -34.00
C MET A 543 -14.00 17.92 -32.52
N PRO A 544 -12.85 18.32 -31.96
CA PRO A 544 -12.80 18.91 -30.62
C PRO A 544 -13.69 20.14 -30.52
N LEU A 545 -14.48 20.25 -29.46
CA LEU A 545 -15.40 21.37 -29.21
C LEU A 545 -14.71 22.73 -29.42
N GLY A 546 -15.26 23.56 -30.30
CA GLY A 546 -14.78 24.90 -30.57
C GLY A 546 -13.72 25.05 -31.67
N LYS A 547 -13.22 23.96 -32.26
CA LYS A 547 -12.38 24.06 -33.44
C LYS A 547 -13.23 24.30 -34.68
N GLU A 548 -13.02 25.43 -35.34
CA GLU A 548 -13.69 25.85 -36.57
C GLU A 548 -15.23 26.02 -36.46
N GLY A 549 -15.80 26.03 -35.25
CA GLY A 549 -17.24 26.22 -35.05
C GLY A 549 -18.11 25.11 -35.65
N ALA A 550 -17.59 23.87 -35.73
CA ALA A 550 -18.32 22.73 -36.24
C ALA A 550 -18.24 21.53 -35.30
N ASP A 551 -19.23 20.67 -35.31
CA ASP A 551 -19.33 19.44 -34.51
C ASP A 551 -18.51 18.30 -35.10
N GLY A 552 -18.24 18.32 -36.41
CA GLY A 552 -17.44 17.29 -37.09
C GLY A 552 -17.33 17.49 -38.61
N ILE A 553 -16.50 16.62 -39.21
CA ILE A 553 -16.26 16.56 -40.64
C ILE A 553 -17.13 15.45 -41.24
N VAL A 554 -17.91 15.75 -42.27
CA VAL A 554 -18.77 14.79 -42.95
C VAL A 554 -17.92 13.69 -43.64
N LEU A 555 -18.21 12.44 -43.35
CA LEU A 555 -17.67 11.27 -44.03
C LEU A 555 -18.62 10.72 -45.07
N SER A 556 -19.91 10.73 -44.77
CA SER A 556 -20.99 10.28 -45.64
C SER A 556 -22.25 11.12 -45.38
N LEU A 557 -22.95 11.48 -46.45
CA LEU A 557 -24.22 12.22 -46.42
C LEU A 557 -25.26 11.44 -47.24
N GLN A 558 -26.35 11.10 -46.61
CA GLN A 558 -27.49 10.43 -47.25
C GLN A 558 -28.76 11.27 -47.07
N PHE A 559 -29.51 11.41 -48.12
CA PHE A 559 -30.84 12.04 -48.11
C PHE A 559 -31.90 10.94 -47.92
N LYS A 560 -32.85 11.17 -47.02
CA LYS A 560 -33.97 10.25 -46.76
C LYS A 560 -35.23 10.69 -47.45
#